data_b5158dd02cbbb35af73da94d7dce568d
#
_entry.id   b5158dd02cbbb35af73da94d7dce568d
#
_cell.length_a   1.000
_cell.length_b   1.000
_cell.length_c   1.000
_cell.angle_alpha   90.00
_cell.angle_beta   90.00
_cell.angle_gamma   90.00
#
_symmetry.space_group_name_H-M   'P 1'
#
loop_
_entity.id
_entity.type
_entity.pdbx_description
1 polymer ?
#
loop_
_entity_poly.entity_id
_entity_poly.type
_entity_poly.pdbx_seq_one_letter_code
_entity_poly.pdbx_strand_id
1 'polypeptide(L)'
;MERLCRSAGRGAGRVSRAITGWFFVVLAAVVTQAVAVWPAAAQHAPSPSDVASDTVLTWGENVFGQLGDGTTTDSSLPVDVDLPAGTTVTAIAGTDGNSFALTSAGTVLAWGENGSGDLGDGTNTDSTTPVDVKLPAGTTATAIATGTFHALALTATGTVLAWGLNFFGELGDGTTLAKNKPVPVNLPAGTTITAIAGGRGHSLALTSTGTVLAWGQNSAGQLGDGTNTDSTTPVDVDLPPGTTITAIAGGGRHSLALTSTGTVLAWGQNSAGQLGDGTNTDSTTPVDVDLPPGATITAITAHDGDHSLALTSTGTILAWGRNSQGQLGDGTNTDRSTPVDVDLPAGTTVTAIDNGDDHSMALVAPPTSTTTLQVAPATPTANQDITLTATVTCNVDAPTGTITFHTNTTHLATVPLTTTGTATHVTTLLVGTHTLTAGYTSTNTCPNSQSTPIGVTINPPPDEPDLPITGSNMTAGIGAAALSILAGVILINAARRRRPPHQPE
;
A
#
# COMPACT_ATOMS: atom_id res chain seq x y z
N MET A 1 -21.78 -39.79 -1.40
CA MET A 1 -21.13 -38.59 -0.90
C MET A 1 -21.44 -37.35 -1.73
N GLU A 2 -21.70 -37.47 -3.04
CA GLU A 2 -22.15 -36.36 -3.90
C GLU A 2 -23.51 -35.71 -3.55
N ARG A 3 -24.24 -36.20 -2.59
CA ARG A 3 -25.58 -35.67 -2.25
C ARG A 3 -25.58 -34.59 -1.17
N LEU A 4 -24.49 -34.36 -0.46
CA LEU A 4 -24.43 -33.34 0.60
C LEU A 4 -23.93 -31.99 0.07
N CYS A 5 -23.07 -31.95 -0.94
CA CYS A 5 -22.68 -30.73 -1.66
C CYS A 5 -23.77 -30.15 -2.59
N ARG A 6 -24.86 -30.88 -2.84
CA ARG A 6 -25.97 -30.41 -3.69
C ARG A 6 -27.12 -29.76 -2.90
N SER A 7 -27.08 -29.72 -1.60
CA SER A 7 -28.18 -29.17 -0.80
C SER A 7 -28.07 -27.64 -0.59
N ALA A 8 -26.93 -27.06 -0.79
CA ALA A 8 -26.75 -25.61 -0.75
C ALA A 8 -27.16 -24.87 -2.05
N GLY A 9 -27.45 -25.62 -3.11
CA GLY A 9 -27.75 -25.06 -4.43
C GLY A 9 -29.21 -25.08 -4.89
N ARG A 10 -30.18 -25.38 -4.03
CA ARG A 10 -31.61 -25.41 -4.41
C ARG A 10 -32.52 -24.68 -3.44
N GLY A 11 -32.48 -23.37 -3.47
CA GLY A 11 -33.39 -22.56 -2.67
C GLY A 11 -33.47 -21.10 -3.10
N ALA A 12 -32.94 -20.74 -4.24
CA ALA A 12 -33.07 -19.38 -4.71
C ALA A 12 -33.97 -19.30 -5.95
N GLY A 13 -35.26 -19.14 -5.69
CA GLY A 13 -36.12 -18.45 -6.62
C GLY A 13 -35.61 -17.02 -6.75
N ARG A 14 -35.44 -16.62 -8.02
CA ARG A 14 -35.20 -15.26 -8.49
C ARG A 14 -35.50 -14.16 -7.46
N VAL A 15 -34.47 -13.53 -6.89
CA VAL A 15 -34.46 -12.09 -6.62
C VAL A 15 -33.02 -11.66 -6.39
N SER A 16 -32.62 -10.64 -7.15
CA SER A 16 -31.57 -9.68 -6.86
C SER A 16 -30.12 -10.18 -6.69
N ARG A 17 -29.30 -9.74 -7.57
CA ARG A 17 -27.84 -9.79 -7.50
C ARG A 17 -27.41 -9.21 -6.15
N ALA A 18 -27.02 -10.08 -5.22
CA ALA A 18 -26.29 -9.68 -4.05
C ALA A 18 -24.89 -9.27 -4.52
N ILE A 19 -24.56 -8.03 -4.28
CA ILE A 19 -23.18 -7.54 -4.39
C ILE A 19 -22.48 -8.12 -3.16
N THR A 20 -21.65 -9.13 -3.36
CA THR A 20 -20.78 -9.65 -2.31
C THR A 20 -19.80 -8.54 -1.95
N GLY A 21 -20.03 -7.89 -0.81
CA GLY A 21 -19.16 -6.84 -0.33
C GLY A 21 -17.97 -7.42 0.40
N TRP A 22 -16.77 -7.06 0.00
CA TRP A 22 -15.51 -7.48 0.59
C TRP A 22 -14.87 -6.37 1.43
N PHE A 23 -14.05 -6.76 2.36
CA PHE A 23 -13.49 -5.92 3.41
C PHE A 23 -12.43 -4.94 2.92
N PHE A 24 -12.49 -3.69 3.37
CA PHE A 24 -11.44 -2.70 3.16
C PHE A 24 -10.96 -2.10 4.49
N VAL A 25 -9.67 -2.05 4.67
CA VAL A 25 -9.03 -1.21 5.69
C VAL A 25 -8.60 0.09 5.04
N VAL A 26 -9.18 1.20 5.45
CA VAL A 26 -8.70 2.53 5.08
C VAL A 26 -7.69 2.97 6.13
N LEU A 27 -6.43 2.96 5.74
CA LEU A 27 -5.32 3.37 6.57
C LEU A 27 -4.98 4.82 6.26
N ALA A 28 -5.19 5.72 7.21
CA ALA A 28 -4.65 7.07 7.16
C ALA A 28 -3.22 7.05 7.71
N ALA A 29 -2.22 6.96 6.83
CA ALA A 29 -0.82 7.01 7.21
C ALA A 29 -0.24 8.40 6.92
N VAL A 30 0.42 8.98 7.91
CA VAL A 30 1.37 10.10 7.72
C VAL A 30 2.68 9.50 7.23
N VAL A 31 3.01 9.71 5.94
CA VAL A 31 4.19 9.14 5.28
C VAL A 31 5.39 10.05 5.50
N THR A 32 6.41 9.55 6.18
CA THR A 32 7.80 9.99 5.99
C THR A 32 8.46 9.02 5.02
N GLN A 33 8.99 9.55 3.93
CA GLN A 33 9.55 8.83 2.79
C GLN A 33 10.70 7.89 3.19
N ALA A 34 10.52 6.60 2.95
CA ALA A 34 11.61 5.69 2.60
C ALA A 34 11.07 4.76 1.51
N VAL A 35 11.68 4.82 0.33
CA VAL A 35 11.43 3.84 -0.73
C VAL A 35 12.02 2.53 -0.24
N ALA A 36 11.23 1.71 0.41
CA ALA A 36 11.57 0.35 0.73
C ALA A 36 11.23 -0.53 -0.48
N VAL A 37 12.24 -1.11 -1.10
CA VAL A 37 12.07 -2.24 -2.01
C VAL A 37 11.60 -3.40 -1.14
N TRP A 38 10.32 -3.70 -1.19
CA TRP A 38 9.72 -4.84 -0.49
C TRP A 38 10.22 -6.15 -1.12
N PRO A 39 10.75 -7.09 -0.36
CA PRO A 39 10.83 -8.45 -0.87
C PRO A 39 9.41 -8.95 -1.08
N ALA A 40 9.14 -9.51 -2.26
CA ALA A 40 7.88 -10.16 -2.58
C ALA A 40 7.73 -11.40 -1.68
N ALA A 41 7.23 -11.21 -0.48
CA ALA A 41 6.92 -12.27 0.45
C ALA A 41 5.49 -12.11 0.90
N ALA A 42 4.70 -13.12 0.62
CA ALA A 42 3.36 -13.37 1.15
C ALA A 42 2.44 -12.14 1.16
N GLN A 43 1.57 -12.03 0.19
CA GLN A 43 0.63 -10.91 0.04
C GLN A 43 -0.49 -10.88 1.09
N HIS A 44 -0.31 -11.49 2.26
CA HIS A 44 -1.21 -11.38 3.40
C HIS A 44 -0.49 -11.10 4.72
N ALA A 45 0.76 -10.66 4.68
CA ALA A 45 1.42 -10.15 5.88
C ALA A 45 2.14 -8.84 5.54
N PRO A 46 1.64 -7.67 5.93
CA PRO A 46 2.47 -6.49 6.02
C PRO A 46 3.64 -6.80 6.94
N SER A 47 4.84 -6.34 6.55
CA SER A 47 6.03 -6.46 7.40
C SER A 47 5.74 -5.84 8.76
N PRO A 48 6.21 -6.39 9.89
CA PRO A 48 5.84 -5.93 11.25
C PRO A 48 6.19 -4.48 11.57
N SER A 49 6.79 -3.75 10.65
CA SER A 49 7.15 -2.32 10.81
C SER A 49 6.11 -1.35 10.25
N ASP A 50 5.04 -1.81 9.61
CA ASP A 50 4.38 -0.91 8.68
C ASP A 50 3.01 -0.41 9.06
N VAL A 51 2.29 -0.83 9.99
CA VAL A 51 1.10 -0.15 10.51
C VAL A 51 0.31 -1.05 11.47
N ALA A 52 0.59 -0.93 12.70
CA ALA A 52 -0.29 -1.41 13.74
C ALA A 52 -1.50 -0.47 13.85
N SER A 53 -2.71 -1.01 13.79
CA SER A 53 -3.94 -0.27 13.98
C SER A 53 -4.75 -0.85 15.14
N ASP A 54 -5.32 0.03 15.95
CA ASP A 54 -6.26 -0.35 17.01
C ASP A 54 -7.71 -0.46 16.51
N THR A 55 -7.92 -0.22 15.20
CA THR A 55 -9.27 -0.23 14.58
C THR A 55 -9.23 -1.06 13.30
N VAL A 56 -10.22 -1.93 13.13
CA VAL A 56 -10.53 -2.65 11.89
C VAL A 56 -11.95 -2.25 11.48
N LEU A 57 -12.11 -1.87 10.22
CA LEU A 57 -13.40 -1.54 9.64
C LEU A 57 -13.85 -2.66 8.70
N THR A 58 -15.13 -3.00 8.76
CA THR A 58 -15.76 -4.05 7.94
C THR A 58 -17.10 -3.57 7.39
N TRP A 59 -17.53 -4.09 6.25
CA TRP A 59 -18.84 -3.79 5.65
C TRP A 59 -19.22 -4.86 4.65
N GLY A 60 -20.48 -4.91 4.25
CA GLY A 60 -21.05 -5.87 3.31
C GLY A 60 -22.02 -6.83 3.99
N GLU A 61 -22.01 -8.08 3.53
CA GLU A 61 -22.81 -9.17 4.06
C GLU A 61 -22.40 -9.54 5.50
N ASN A 62 -23.40 -9.85 6.34
CA ASN A 62 -23.19 -10.14 7.76
C ASN A 62 -24.05 -11.29 8.30
N VAL A 63 -24.52 -12.17 7.42
CA VAL A 63 -25.45 -13.26 7.81
C VAL A 63 -24.87 -14.16 8.90
N PHE A 64 -23.55 -14.34 8.92
CA PHE A 64 -22.84 -15.16 9.91
C PHE A 64 -22.14 -14.34 11.00
N GLY A 65 -22.26 -13.01 10.98
CA GLY A 65 -21.53 -12.12 11.89
C GLY A 65 -20.12 -11.79 11.42
N GLN A 66 -19.83 -11.97 10.13
CA GLN A 66 -18.49 -11.75 9.54
C GLN A 66 -18.03 -10.27 9.58
N LEU A 67 -18.88 -9.31 9.92
CA LEU A 67 -18.49 -7.94 10.20
C LEU A 67 -17.89 -7.75 11.60
N GLY A 68 -18.18 -8.65 12.56
CA GLY A 68 -17.57 -8.60 13.88
C GLY A 68 -18.04 -7.47 14.79
N ASP A 69 -19.16 -6.83 14.46
CA ASP A 69 -19.76 -5.68 15.14
C ASP A 69 -20.83 -6.06 16.18
N GLY A 70 -20.89 -7.34 16.54
CA GLY A 70 -21.88 -7.89 17.48
C GLY A 70 -23.26 -8.16 16.86
N THR A 71 -23.43 -7.94 15.55
CA THR A 71 -24.72 -8.14 14.86
C THR A 71 -24.62 -9.20 13.76
N THR A 72 -25.75 -9.49 13.11
CA THR A 72 -25.84 -10.28 11.86
C THR A 72 -26.55 -9.47 10.77
N THR A 73 -26.47 -8.14 10.83
CA THR A 73 -27.12 -7.24 9.89
C THR A 73 -26.10 -6.75 8.87
N ASP A 74 -26.39 -6.90 7.58
CA ASP A 74 -25.55 -6.36 6.50
C ASP A 74 -25.36 -4.85 6.66
N SER A 75 -24.16 -4.37 6.34
CA SER A 75 -23.88 -2.94 6.36
C SER A 75 -23.37 -2.45 5.02
N SER A 76 -24.00 -1.44 4.46
CA SER A 76 -23.53 -0.73 3.27
C SER A 76 -22.51 0.38 3.58
N LEU A 77 -22.19 0.59 4.87
CA LEU A 77 -21.19 1.54 5.36
C LEU A 77 -20.18 0.81 6.23
N PRO A 78 -18.93 1.28 6.28
CA PRO A 78 -17.94 0.73 7.21
C PRO A 78 -18.43 0.79 8.65
N VAL A 79 -18.31 -0.32 9.38
CA VAL A 79 -18.57 -0.45 10.81
C VAL A 79 -17.30 -0.90 11.53
N ASP A 80 -17.15 -0.52 12.80
CA ASP A 80 -16.03 -0.94 13.61
C ASP A 80 -16.20 -2.40 14.04
N VAL A 81 -15.10 -3.16 13.98
CA VAL A 81 -15.02 -4.49 14.59
C VAL A 81 -14.89 -4.34 16.10
N ASP A 82 -15.68 -5.09 16.88
CA ASP A 82 -15.62 -5.13 18.35
C ASP A 82 -14.34 -5.84 18.85
N LEU A 83 -13.18 -5.24 18.59
CA LEU A 83 -11.89 -5.78 19.03
C LEU A 83 -11.76 -5.70 20.57
N PRO A 84 -11.13 -6.71 21.21
CA PRO A 84 -10.79 -6.61 22.63
C PRO A 84 -9.94 -5.36 22.93
N ALA A 85 -10.21 -4.69 24.04
CA ALA A 85 -9.52 -3.46 24.43
C ALA A 85 -7.98 -3.63 24.47
N GLY A 86 -7.24 -2.73 23.84
CA GLY A 86 -5.78 -2.75 23.76
C GLY A 86 -5.23 -3.73 22.72
N THR A 87 -6.07 -4.25 21.82
CA THR A 87 -5.62 -5.06 20.68
C THR A 87 -5.05 -4.16 19.59
N THR A 88 -3.85 -4.49 19.13
CA THR A 88 -3.23 -3.86 17.97
C THR A 88 -3.13 -4.89 16.86
N VAL A 89 -3.79 -4.65 15.73
CA VAL A 89 -3.84 -5.55 14.56
C VAL A 89 -2.70 -5.23 13.60
N THR A 90 -2.03 -6.26 13.09
CA THR A 90 -0.91 -6.15 12.14
C THR A 90 -1.23 -6.74 10.77
N ALA A 91 -2.20 -7.65 10.69
CA ALA A 91 -2.68 -8.21 9.42
C ALA A 91 -4.14 -8.66 9.56
N ILE A 92 -4.85 -8.70 8.44
CA ILE A 92 -6.21 -9.23 8.32
C ILE A 92 -6.28 -10.22 7.18
N ALA A 93 -7.21 -11.16 7.26
CA ALA A 93 -7.57 -12.07 6.18
C ALA A 93 -9.07 -12.33 6.23
N GLY A 94 -9.67 -12.64 5.10
CA GLY A 94 -11.11 -12.94 4.99
C GLY A 94 -11.37 -14.13 4.10
N THR A 95 -12.54 -14.74 4.27
CA THR A 95 -13.11 -15.78 3.42
C THR A 95 -14.54 -15.37 3.04
N ASP A 96 -15.32 -16.27 2.45
CA ASP A 96 -16.74 -16.01 2.16
C ASP A 96 -17.55 -15.66 3.41
N GLY A 97 -17.33 -16.34 4.52
CA GLY A 97 -18.16 -16.24 5.73
C GLY A 97 -17.40 -15.87 6.99
N ASN A 98 -16.08 -15.74 6.97
CA ASN A 98 -15.29 -15.41 8.16
C ASN A 98 -14.20 -14.37 7.92
N SER A 99 -13.79 -13.79 9.05
CA SER A 99 -12.76 -12.77 9.10
C SER A 99 -11.74 -13.11 10.18
N PHE A 100 -10.49 -12.73 9.92
CA PHE A 100 -9.36 -12.99 10.80
C PHE A 100 -8.51 -11.74 11.00
N ALA A 101 -7.93 -11.61 12.18
CA ALA A 101 -6.95 -10.57 12.49
C ALA A 101 -5.75 -11.17 13.22
N LEU A 102 -4.55 -10.90 12.72
CA LEU A 102 -3.30 -11.16 13.42
C LEU A 102 -2.95 -9.95 14.27
N THR A 103 -2.67 -10.18 15.55
CA THR A 103 -2.31 -9.10 16.47
C THR A 103 -0.80 -8.92 16.57
N SER A 104 -0.34 -7.78 17.06
CA SER A 104 1.08 -7.52 17.36
C SER A 104 1.67 -8.44 18.42
N ALA A 105 0.81 -9.08 19.24
CA ALA A 105 1.23 -10.11 20.20
C ALA A 105 1.41 -11.49 19.54
N GLY A 106 1.09 -11.64 18.25
CA GLY A 106 1.12 -12.91 17.52
C GLY A 106 -0.02 -13.87 17.91
N THR A 107 -1.09 -13.35 18.49
CA THR A 107 -2.37 -14.07 18.63
C THR A 107 -3.22 -13.85 17.37
N VAL A 108 -4.14 -14.75 17.10
CA VAL A 108 -5.09 -14.66 16.00
C VAL A 108 -6.49 -14.56 16.56
N LEU A 109 -7.24 -13.57 16.09
CA LEU A 109 -8.66 -13.41 16.34
C LEU A 109 -9.43 -13.85 15.10
N ALA A 110 -10.63 -14.45 15.28
CA ALA A 110 -11.50 -14.90 14.20
C ALA A 110 -12.97 -14.61 14.53
N TRP A 111 -13.82 -14.38 13.52
CA TRP A 111 -15.26 -14.18 13.69
C TRP A 111 -16.00 -14.50 12.38
N GLY A 112 -17.32 -14.72 12.46
CA GLY A 112 -18.17 -15.14 11.36
C GLY A 112 -18.62 -16.58 11.46
N GLU A 113 -18.75 -17.26 10.31
CA GLU A 113 -19.19 -18.65 10.17
C GLU A 113 -18.23 -19.63 10.87
N ASN A 114 -18.76 -20.67 11.51
CA ASN A 114 -17.97 -21.67 12.24
C ASN A 114 -18.51 -23.11 12.11
N GLY A 115 -19.35 -23.38 11.13
CA GLY A 115 -19.98 -24.68 10.96
C GLY A 115 -19.01 -25.85 10.84
N SER A 116 -17.84 -25.63 10.22
CA SER A 116 -16.77 -26.61 10.07
C SER A 116 -15.62 -26.44 11.08
N GLY A 117 -15.75 -25.52 12.02
CA GLY A 117 -14.68 -25.18 12.96
C GLY A 117 -13.72 -24.14 12.42
N ASP A 118 -14.17 -23.31 11.50
CA ASP A 118 -13.39 -22.38 10.70
C ASP A 118 -12.76 -21.26 11.54
N LEU A 119 -13.36 -20.92 12.70
CA LEU A 119 -12.80 -19.94 13.62
C LEU A 119 -11.63 -20.50 14.48
N GLY A 120 -11.44 -21.81 14.54
CA GLY A 120 -10.33 -22.41 15.29
C GLY A 120 -10.37 -22.20 16.80
N ASP A 121 -11.50 -21.78 17.33
CA ASP A 121 -11.72 -21.47 18.76
C ASP A 121 -12.04 -22.69 19.63
N GLY A 122 -12.18 -23.86 19.02
CA GLY A 122 -12.54 -25.12 19.62
C GLY A 122 -14.03 -25.39 19.68
N THR A 123 -14.83 -24.57 19.04
CA THR A 123 -16.28 -24.71 18.88
C THR A 123 -16.66 -24.93 17.40
N ASN A 124 -17.96 -25.10 17.14
CA ASN A 124 -18.55 -25.08 15.80
C ASN A 124 -19.76 -24.12 15.80
N THR A 125 -19.66 -23.02 16.54
CA THR A 125 -20.71 -22.02 16.68
C THR A 125 -20.21 -20.71 16.10
N ASP A 126 -20.98 -20.09 15.21
CA ASP A 126 -20.69 -18.79 14.62
C ASP A 126 -20.49 -17.72 15.70
N SER A 127 -19.66 -16.73 15.40
CA SER A 127 -19.42 -15.62 16.32
C SER A 127 -19.60 -14.28 15.62
N THR A 128 -20.43 -13.42 16.18
CA THR A 128 -20.65 -12.05 15.71
C THR A 128 -19.59 -11.07 16.22
N THR A 129 -18.68 -11.52 17.07
CA THR A 129 -17.58 -10.72 17.63
C THR A 129 -16.27 -11.53 17.57
N PRO A 130 -15.10 -10.87 17.55
CA PRO A 130 -13.81 -11.57 17.54
C PRO A 130 -13.63 -12.52 18.73
N VAL A 131 -13.24 -13.76 18.42
CA VAL A 131 -12.87 -14.80 19.41
C VAL A 131 -11.41 -15.22 19.20
N ASP A 132 -10.76 -15.68 20.27
CA ASP A 132 -9.38 -16.18 20.17
C ASP A 132 -9.30 -17.52 19.44
N VAL A 133 -8.51 -17.58 18.38
CA VAL A 133 -8.06 -18.86 17.83
C VAL A 133 -7.22 -19.61 18.88
N LYS A 134 -7.52 -20.87 19.14
CA LYS A 134 -6.83 -21.67 20.17
C LYS A 134 -5.49 -22.21 19.67
N LEU A 135 -4.55 -21.31 19.42
CA LEU A 135 -3.17 -21.70 19.11
C LEU A 135 -2.58 -22.55 20.26
N PRO A 136 -1.69 -23.52 19.95
CA PRO A 136 -0.97 -24.28 20.98
C PRO A 136 -0.24 -23.35 21.96
N ALA A 137 -0.17 -23.71 23.23
CA ALA A 137 0.46 -22.88 24.26
C ALA A 137 1.91 -22.49 23.90
N GLY A 138 2.24 -21.20 24.02
CA GLY A 138 3.56 -20.65 23.69
C GLY A 138 3.82 -20.46 22.20
N THR A 139 2.82 -20.64 21.33
CA THR A 139 2.93 -20.39 19.89
C THR A 139 2.60 -18.94 19.57
N THR A 140 3.45 -18.32 18.76
CA THR A 140 3.26 -16.97 18.20
C THR A 140 3.12 -17.09 16.70
N ALA A 141 2.00 -16.61 16.16
CA ALA A 141 1.79 -16.50 14.72
C ALA A 141 2.51 -15.25 14.18
N THR A 142 3.08 -15.38 12.98
CA THR A 142 3.74 -14.28 12.25
C THR A 142 3.04 -13.94 10.93
N ALA A 143 2.20 -14.86 10.42
CA ALA A 143 1.35 -14.64 9.26
C ALA A 143 0.08 -15.50 9.36
N ILE A 144 -0.98 -15.06 8.70
CA ILE A 144 -2.22 -15.81 8.49
C ILE A 144 -2.53 -15.83 7.00
N ALA A 145 -3.11 -16.92 6.53
CA ALA A 145 -3.66 -17.05 5.19
C ALA A 145 -4.94 -17.88 5.25
N THR A 146 -5.84 -17.67 4.33
CA THR A 146 -7.14 -18.34 4.27
C THR A 146 -7.35 -18.98 2.90
N GLY A 147 -7.99 -20.13 2.91
CA GLY A 147 -8.74 -20.61 1.76
C GLY A 147 -10.22 -20.32 1.95
N THR A 148 -11.11 -20.88 1.13
CA THR A 148 -12.55 -20.60 1.27
C THR A 148 -13.12 -21.07 2.61
N PHE A 149 -12.71 -22.23 3.11
CA PHE A 149 -13.25 -22.84 4.33
C PHE A 149 -12.17 -23.38 5.27
N HIS A 150 -10.93 -22.94 5.13
CA HIS A 150 -9.85 -23.31 6.03
C HIS A 150 -8.90 -22.14 6.24
N ALA A 151 -8.15 -22.19 7.30
CA ALA A 151 -7.19 -21.17 7.63
C ALA A 151 -5.82 -21.77 7.97
N LEU A 152 -4.78 -21.00 7.71
CA LEU A 152 -3.39 -21.31 7.97
C LEU A 152 -2.77 -20.22 8.84
N ALA A 153 -1.90 -20.61 9.76
CA ALA A 153 -1.03 -19.68 10.49
C ALA A 153 0.42 -20.13 10.39
N LEU A 154 1.28 -19.23 9.94
CA LEU A 154 2.72 -19.41 10.02
C LEU A 154 3.19 -18.98 11.40
N THR A 155 4.00 -19.81 12.05
CA THR A 155 4.53 -19.53 13.39
C THR A 155 5.92 -18.89 13.31
N ALA A 156 6.34 -18.24 14.39
CA ALA A 156 7.69 -17.69 14.52
C ALA A 156 8.82 -18.74 14.42
N THR A 157 8.49 -20.02 14.54
CA THR A 157 9.45 -21.13 14.38
C THR A 157 9.52 -21.67 12.95
N GLY A 158 8.74 -21.11 12.02
CA GLY A 158 8.67 -21.56 10.62
C GLY A 158 7.85 -22.84 10.43
N THR A 159 7.00 -23.21 11.41
CA THR A 159 6.01 -24.29 11.29
C THR A 159 4.64 -23.71 10.87
N VAL A 160 3.77 -24.54 10.31
CA VAL A 160 2.44 -24.13 9.88
C VAL A 160 1.39 -24.87 10.70
N LEU A 161 0.39 -24.14 11.15
CA LEU A 161 -0.83 -24.64 11.77
C LEU A 161 -1.99 -24.43 10.79
N ALA A 162 -2.94 -25.39 10.77
CA ALA A 162 -4.13 -25.34 9.91
C ALA A 162 -5.38 -25.76 10.69
N TRP A 163 -6.56 -25.23 10.32
CA TRP A 163 -7.85 -25.57 10.91
C TRP A 163 -8.99 -25.25 9.94
N GLY A 164 -10.20 -25.67 10.27
CA GLY A 164 -11.41 -25.55 9.45
C GLY A 164 -11.73 -26.81 8.69
N LEU A 165 -12.34 -26.65 7.52
CA LEU A 165 -12.71 -27.73 6.60
C LEU A 165 -11.49 -28.53 6.12
N ASN A 166 -11.68 -29.83 5.85
CA ASN A 166 -10.58 -30.74 5.46
C ASN A 166 -11.05 -31.88 4.53
N PHE A 167 -11.99 -31.66 3.64
CA PHE A 167 -12.52 -32.72 2.79
C PHE A 167 -11.51 -33.29 1.78
N PHE A 168 -10.59 -32.48 1.32
CA PHE A 168 -9.56 -32.83 0.35
C PHE A 168 -8.19 -33.01 0.99
N GLY A 169 -8.07 -32.82 2.33
CA GLY A 169 -6.79 -32.84 3.01
C GLY A 169 -6.11 -31.46 3.08
N GLU A 170 -6.88 -30.37 2.92
CA GLU A 170 -6.40 -28.99 2.87
C GLU A 170 -5.68 -28.52 4.15
N LEU A 171 -5.85 -29.25 5.27
CA LEU A 171 -5.12 -29.02 6.50
C LEU A 171 -3.72 -29.66 6.53
N GLY A 172 -3.42 -30.59 5.63
CA GLY A 172 -2.09 -31.20 5.54
C GLY A 172 -1.67 -32.05 6.77
N ASP A 173 -2.63 -32.45 7.61
CA ASP A 173 -2.41 -33.22 8.84
C ASP A 173 -2.41 -34.74 8.66
N GLY A 174 -2.49 -35.22 7.41
CA GLY A 174 -2.61 -36.62 7.05
C GLY A 174 -4.03 -37.19 7.13
N THR A 175 -5.03 -36.34 7.39
CA THR A 175 -6.43 -36.73 7.51
C THR A 175 -7.31 -35.95 6.52
N THR A 176 -8.61 -36.32 6.46
CA THR A 176 -9.66 -35.57 5.77
C THR A 176 -10.76 -35.11 6.73
N LEU A 177 -10.41 -34.96 8.00
CA LEU A 177 -11.37 -34.59 9.05
C LEU A 177 -11.19 -33.11 9.40
N ALA A 178 -12.28 -32.33 9.34
CA ALA A 178 -12.30 -30.95 9.78
C ALA A 178 -11.79 -30.80 11.23
N LYS A 179 -11.14 -29.69 11.51
CA LYS A 179 -10.59 -29.37 12.83
C LYS A 179 -11.09 -28.00 13.31
N ASN A 180 -11.72 -27.97 14.45
CA ASN A 180 -12.13 -26.72 15.10
C ASN A 180 -11.04 -26.10 16.00
N LYS A 181 -9.81 -26.60 15.93
CA LYS A 181 -8.62 -26.05 16.57
C LYS A 181 -7.43 -26.20 15.65
N PRO A 182 -6.49 -25.27 15.69
CA PRO A 182 -5.25 -25.40 14.92
C PRO A 182 -4.50 -26.69 15.19
N VAL A 183 -4.17 -27.42 14.12
CA VAL A 183 -3.32 -28.61 14.13
C VAL A 183 -2.06 -28.38 13.31
N PRO A 184 -0.92 -29.01 13.65
CA PRO A 184 0.28 -28.87 12.86
C PRO A 184 0.12 -29.53 11.49
N VAL A 185 0.59 -28.87 10.44
CA VAL A 185 0.78 -29.44 9.10
C VAL A 185 1.96 -30.41 9.17
N ASN A 186 1.83 -31.59 8.55
CA ASN A 186 2.86 -32.62 8.50
C ASN A 186 3.97 -32.27 7.50
N LEU A 187 4.73 -31.21 7.79
CA LEU A 187 5.85 -30.75 6.96
C LEU A 187 6.99 -31.79 6.94
N PRO A 188 7.74 -31.92 5.82
CA PRO A 188 8.96 -32.72 5.80
C PRO A 188 9.95 -32.28 6.87
N ALA A 189 10.68 -33.23 7.45
CA ALA A 189 11.61 -32.95 8.54
C ALA A 189 12.69 -31.93 8.13
N GLY A 190 12.93 -30.91 8.96
CA GLY A 190 13.92 -29.86 8.73
C GLY A 190 13.47 -28.74 7.80
N THR A 191 12.21 -28.77 7.34
CA THR A 191 11.65 -27.69 6.53
C THR A 191 11.30 -26.48 7.39
N THR A 192 11.68 -25.29 6.95
CA THR A 192 11.29 -24.01 7.53
C THR A 192 10.45 -23.26 6.49
N ILE A 193 9.24 -22.86 6.85
CA ILE A 193 8.34 -22.12 5.98
C ILE A 193 8.53 -20.62 6.19
N THR A 194 8.51 -19.86 5.09
CA THR A 194 8.66 -18.40 5.06
C THR A 194 7.39 -17.67 4.59
N ALA A 195 6.50 -18.36 3.84
CA ALA A 195 5.22 -17.83 3.42
C ALA A 195 4.19 -18.95 3.28
N ILE A 196 2.91 -18.60 3.43
CA ILE A 196 1.76 -19.49 3.29
C ILE A 196 0.70 -18.82 2.40
N ALA A 197 -0.05 -19.61 1.64
CA ALA A 197 -1.21 -19.14 0.88
C ALA A 197 -2.29 -20.25 0.85
N GLY A 198 -3.55 -19.86 0.85
CA GLY A 198 -4.68 -20.75 0.67
C GLY A 198 -5.34 -20.49 -0.67
N GLY A 199 -5.77 -21.56 -1.34
CA GLY A 199 -6.72 -21.52 -2.43
C GLY A 199 -8.06 -22.09 -1.96
N ARG A 200 -9.02 -22.28 -2.87
CA ARG A 200 -10.37 -22.73 -2.49
C ARG A 200 -10.39 -24.02 -1.68
N GLY A 201 -9.62 -25.03 -2.06
CA GLY A 201 -9.55 -26.30 -1.37
C GLY A 201 -8.13 -26.85 -1.32
N HIS A 202 -7.11 -26.02 -1.50
CA HIS A 202 -5.71 -26.40 -1.42
C HIS A 202 -4.89 -25.35 -0.67
N SER A 203 -3.74 -25.74 -0.23
CA SER A 203 -2.82 -24.92 0.54
C SER A 203 -1.43 -24.95 -0.08
N LEU A 204 -0.71 -23.84 0.03
CA LEU A 204 0.66 -23.67 -0.44
C LEU A 204 1.56 -23.17 0.69
N ALA A 205 2.81 -23.61 0.70
CA ALA A 205 3.84 -23.08 1.59
C ALA A 205 5.15 -22.90 0.85
N LEU A 206 5.74 -21.71 1.00
CA LEU A 206 7.06 -21.38 0.49
C LEU A 206 8.10 -21.73 1.55
N THR A 207 9.11 -22.50 1.18
CA THR A 207 10.20 -22.88 2.07
C THR A 207 11.30 -21.81 2.07
N SER A 208 12.13 -21.81 3.10
CA SER A 208 13.32 -20.93 3.18
C SER A 208 14.38 -21.21 2.10
N THR A 209 14.28 -22.32 1.38
CA THR A 209 15.15 -22.67 0.25
C THR A 209 14.60 -22.22 -1.11
N GLY A 210 13.40 -21.62 -1.12
CA GLY A 210 12.76 -21.15 -2.36
C GLY A 210 12.04 -22.24 -3.14
N THR A 211 11.76 -23.42 -2.53
CA THR A 211 10.87 -24.46 -3.06
C THR A 211 9.46 -24.26 -2.53
N VAL A 212 8.47 -24.88 -3.18
CA VAL A 212 7.06 -24.77 -2.80
C VAL A 212 6.53 -26.14 -2.44
N LEU A 213 5.80 -26.21 -1.34
CA LEU A 213 4.99 -27.37 -0.95
C LEU A 213 3.51 -27.05 -1.18
N ALA A 214 2.74 -28.04 -1.62
CA ALA A 214 1.30 -27.94 -1.86
C ALA A 214 0.56 -29.15 -1.27
N TRP A 215 -0.71 -28.98 -0.86
CA TRP A 215 -1.55 -30.07 -0.37
C TRP A 215 -3.02 -29.70 -0.45
N GLY A 216 -3.91 -30.69 -0.29
CA GLY A 216 -5.36 -30.52 -0.43
C GLY A 216 -5.86 -31.03 -1.77
N GLN A 217 -6.86 -30.34 -2.33
CA GLN A 217 -7.49 -30.66 -3.59
C GLN A 217 -6.52 -30.59 -4.78
N ASN A 218 -6.62 -31.58 -5.69
CA ASN A 218 -5.76 -31.62 -6.89
C ASN A 218 -6.50 -32.05 -8.16
N SER A 219 -7.82 -32.00 -8.20
CA SER A 219 -8.60 -32.47 -9.33
C SER A 219 -8.34 -31.75 -10.66
N ALA A 220 -7.75 -30.56 -10.62
CA ALA A 220 -7.33 -29.77 -11.77
C ALA A 220 -5.80 -29.64 -11.90
N GLY A 221 -5.01 -30.31 -11.04
CA GLY A 221 -3.55 -30.20 -11.02
C GLY A 221 -3.03 -29.02 -10.17
N GLN A 222 -3.87 -28.46 -9.31
CA GLN A 222 -3.51 -27.25 -8.52
C GLN A 222 -2.39 -27.45 -7.49
N LEU A 223 -1.98 -28.69 -7.20
CA LEU A 223 -0.79 -28.98 -6.40
C LEU A 223 0.51 -28.89 -7.19
N GLY A 224 0.46 -28.97 -8.53
CA GLY A 224 1.64 -28.81 -9.37
C GLY A 224 2.68 -29.94 -9.28
N ASP A 225 2.28 -31.12 -8.79
CA ASP A 225 3.11 -32.30 -8.55
C ASP A 225 3.11 -33.31 -9.71
N GLY A 226 2.60 -32.92 -10.90
CA GLY A 226 2.46 -33.75 -12.07
C GLY A 226 1.25 -34.70 -12.03
N THR A 227 0.40 -34.61 -11.00
CA THR A 227 -0.76 -35.49 -10.82
C THR A 227 -2.08 -34.72 -10.74
N ASN A 228 -3.20 -35.47 -10.70
CA ASN A 228 -4.53 -34.92 -10.36
C ASN A 228 -5.09 -35.62 -9.10
N THR A 229 -4.22 -36.09 -8.21
CA THR A 229 -4.62 -36.79 -6.99
C THR A 229 -4.51 -35.88 -5.79
N ASP A 230 -5.59 -35.73 -5.02
CA ASP A 230 -5.62 -34.97 -3.79
C ASP A 230 -4.55 -35.49 -2.79
N SER A 231 -3.92 -34.59 -2.03
CA SER A 231 -2.96 -35.00 -1.03
C SER A 231 -3.33 -34.48 0.36
N THR A 232 -3.36 -35.38 1.33
CA THR A 232 -3.60 -35.03 2.74
C THR A 232 -2.36 -34.55 3.48
N THR A 233 -1.21 -34.57 2.82
CA THR A 233 0.10 -34.12 3.35
C THR A 233 0.80 -33.27 2.29
N PRO A 234 1.70 -32.35 2.71
CA PRO A 234 2.48 -31.56 1.77
C PRO A 234 3.27 -32.43 0.76
N VAL A 235 3.17 -32.10 -0.52
CA VAL A 235 3.96 -32.63 -1.64
C VAL A 235 4.79 -31.51 -2.26
N ASP A 236 5.91 -31.86 -2.87
CA ASP A 236 6.72 -30.88 -3.61
C ASP A 236 6.02 -30.48 -4.90
N VAL A 237 6.02 -29.18 -5.21
CA VAL A 237 5.66 -28.66 -6.53
C VAL A 237 6.82 -28.95 -7.49
N ASP A 238 6.51 -29.47 -8.67
CA ASP A 238 7.49 -29.86 -9.69
C ASP A 238 8.03 -28.65 -10.46
N LEU A 239 8.81 -27.83 -9.73
CA LEU A 239 9.39 -26.57 -10.26
C LEU A 239 10.46 -26.84 -11.29
N PRO A 240 10.61 -26.02 -12.35
CA PRO A 240 11.74 -26.11 -13.27
C PRO A 240 13.08 -26.08 -12.53
N PRO A 241 14.10 -26.88 -12.95
CA PRO A 241 15.38 -26.96 -12.28
C PRO A 241 16.07 -25.59 -12.13
N GLY A 242 16.55 -25.27 -10.94
CA GLY A 242 17.26 -24.03 -10.63
C GLY A 242 16.34 -22.82 -10.38
N THR A 243 15.03 -23.01 -10.37
CA THR A 243 14.07 -21.96 -10.02
C THR A 243 14.06 -21.73 -8.51
N THR A 244 14.08 -20.46 -8.10
CA THR A 244 13.88 -20.01 -6.72
C THR A 244 12.62 -19.17 -6.66
N ILE A 245 11.67 -19.57 -5.83
CA ILE A 245 10.40 -18.84 -5.63
C ILE A 245 10.56 -17.81 -4.50
N THR A 246 9.94 -16.65 -4.68
CA THR A 246 9.95 -15.54 -3.72
C THR A 246 8.56 -15.19 -3.20
N ALA A 247 7.49 -15.53 -3.93
CA ALA A 247 6.11 -15.38 -3.48
C ALA A 247 5.22 -16.47 -4.07
N ILE A 248 4.11 -16.78 -3.39
CA ILE A 248 3.10 -17.76 -3.79
C ILE A 248 1.71 -17.16 -3.62
N ALA A 249 0.75 -17.57 -4.46
CA ALA A 249 -0.66 -17.22 -4.31
C ALA A 249 -1.53 -18.42 -4.73
N GLY A 250 -2.61 -18.68 -3.98
CA GLY A 250 -3.59 -19.71 -4.28
C GLY A 250 -4.87 -19.08 -4.83
N GLY A 251 -5.34 -19.53 -5.98
CA GLY A 251 -6.61 -19.16 -6.57
C GLY A 251 -7.72 -20.17 -6.30
N GLY A 252 -8.86 -20.06 -6.99
CA GLY A 252 -9.96 -20.99 -6.82
C GLY A 252 -9.53 -22.45 -7.02
N ARG A 253 -8.92 -22.76 -8.17
CA ARG A 253 -8.34 -24.08 -8.49
C ARG A 253 -7.05 -23.98 -9.27
N HIS A 254 -6.32 -22.87 -9.12
CA HIS A 254 -5.02 -22.68 -9.72
C HIS A 254 -4.06 -22.08 -8.69
N SER A 255 -2.79 -22.10 -8.99
CA SER A 255 -1.74 -21.62 -8.12
C SER A 255 -0.76 -20.76 -8.91
N LEU A 256 -0.17 -19.76 -8.28
CA LEU A 256 0.85 -18.89 -8.85
C LEU A 256 2.11 -18.91 -7.99
N ALA A 257 3.27 -18.76 -8.62
CA ALA A 257 4.53 -18.54 -7.95
C ALA A 257 5.35 -17.47 -8.68
N LEU A 258 5.85 -16.49 -7.93
CA LEU A 258 6.78 -15.47 -8.41
C LEU A 258 8.20 -15.98 -8.22
N THR A 259 8.98 -15.94 -9.28
CA THR A 259 10.39 -16.33 -9.24
C THR A 259 11.28 -15.18 -8.80
N SER A 260 12.51 -15.47 -8.34
CA SER A 260 13.51 -14.46 -8.00
C SER A 260 13.99 -13.63 -9.20
N THR A 261 13.65 -14.04 -10.42
CA THR A 261 13.97 -13.30 -11.66
C THR A 261 12.85 -12.36 -12.10
N GLY A 262 11.72 -12.36 -11.38
CA GLY A 262 10.55 -11.52 -11.71
C GLY A 262 9.65 -12.10 -12.79
N THR A 263 9.78 -13.41 -13.11
CA THR A 263 8.82 -14.16 -13.94
C THR A 263 7.78 -14.85 -13.05
N VAL A 264 6.65 -15.25 -13.63
CA VAL A 264 5.56 -15.92 -12.92
C VAL A 264 5.35 -17.31 -13.49
N LEU A 265 5.21 -18.27 -12.61
CA LEU A 265 4.77 -19.62 -12.92
C LEU A 265 3.32 -19.80 -12.47
N ALA A 266 2.54 -20.57 -13.23
CA ALA A 266 1.15 -20.87 -12.92
C ALA A 266 0.85 -22.36 -13.18
N TRP A 267 -0.10 -22.95 -12.43
CA TRP A 267 -0.53 -24.33 -12.63
C TRP A 267 -1.93 -24.55 -12.05
N GLY A 268 -2.56 -25.65 -12.44
CA GLY A 268 -3.93 -26.00 -12.04
C GLY A 268 -4.92 -25.76 -13.16
N GLN A 269 -6.14 -25.35 -12.80
CA GLN A 269 -7.24 -25.08 -13.74
C GLN A 269 -6.90 -23.91 -14.67
N ASN A 270 -7.32 -24.08 -15.97
CA ASN A 270 -7.09 -23.05 -17.00
C ASN A 270 -8.30 -22.84 -17.94
N SER A 271 -9.48 -23.28 -17.58
CA SER A 271 -10.65 -23.19 -18.47
C SER A 271 -11.06 -21.76 -18.85
N ALA A 272 -10.69 -20.76 -18.04
CA ALA A 272 -10.90 -19.33 -18.31
C ALA A 272 -9.59 -18.60 -18.72
N GLY A 273 -8.47 -19.33 -18.87
CA GLY A 273 -7.16 -18.73 -19.18
C GLY A 273 -6.41 -18.23 -17.94
N GLN A 274 -6.78 -18.69 -16.74
CA GLN A 274 -6.22 -18.21 -15.47
C GLN A 274 -4.74 -18.56 -15.26
N LEU A 275 -4.14 -19.42 -16.06
CA LEU A 275 -2.69 -19.67 -16.06
C LEU A 275 -1.91 -18.63 -16.87
N GLY A 276 -2.56 -17.91 -17.79
CA GLY A 276 -1.91 -16.83 -18.54
C GLY A 276 -0.84 -17.29 -19.56
N ASP A 277 -0.83 -18.56 -19.93
CA ASP A 277 0.13 -19.22 -20.82
C ASP A 277 -0.28 -19.23 -22.30
N GLY A 278 -1.29 -18.44 -22.66
CA GLY A 278 -1.86 -18.38 -24.01
C GLY A 278 -2.84 -19.52 -24.34
N THR A 279 -3.10 -20.43 -23.40
CA THR A 279 -3.99 -21.59 -23.61
C THR A 279 -5.20 -21.53 -22.65
N ASN A 280 -6.10 -22.49 -22.82
CA ASN A 280 -7.21 -22.78 -21.89
C ASN A 280 -7.14 -24.24 -21.42
N THR A 281 -5.94 -24.82 -21.34
CA THR A 281 -5.72 -26.22 -20.92
C THR A 281 -5.14 -26.25 -19.52
N ASP A 282 -5.76 -27.03 -18.63
CA ASP A 282 -5.27 -27.24 -17.27
C ASP A 282 -3.83 -27.81 -17.29
N SER A 283 -3.03 -27.44 -16.32
CA SER A 283 -1.67 -27.96 -16.17
C SER A 283 -1.45 -28.56 -14.79
N THR A 284 -0.93 -29.78 -14.75
CA THR A 284 -0.55 -30.47 -13.50
C THR A 284 0.84 -30.10 -13.01
N THR A 285 1.60 -29.34 -13.80
CA THR A 285 2.94 -28.83 -13.47
C THR A 285 3.03 -27.35 -13.74
N PRO A 286 3.92 -26.61 -13.08
CA PRO A 286 4.12 -25.18 -13.36
C PRO A 286 4.46 -24.90 -14.82
N VAL A 287 3.75 -23.92 -15.42
CA VAL A 287 4.02 -23.34 -16.75
C VAL A 287 4.34 -21.87 -16.62
N ASP A 288 5.12 -21.32 -17.57
CA ASP A 288 5.41 -19.91 -17.60
C ASP A 288 4.16 -19.11 -17.99
N VAL A 289 3.91 -18.01 -17.27
CA VAL A 289 2.94 -16.99 -17.67
C VAL A 289 3.54 -16.18 -18.82
N ASP A 290 2.79 -15.98 -19.90
CA ASP A 290 3.23 -15.25 -21.11
C ASP A 290 3.22 -13.74 -20.87
N LEU A 291 4.18 -13.27 -20.05
CA LEU A 291 4.31 -11.86 -19.66
C LEU A 291 4.77 -11.00 -20.83
N PRO A 292 4.32 -9.72 -20.92
CA PRO A 292 4.85 -8.78 -21.91
C PRO A 292 6.38 -8.65 -21.83
N PRO A 293 7.06 -8.51 -22.98
CA PRO A 293 8.51 -8.40 -23.01
C PRO A 293 9.05 -7.28 -22.12
N GLY A 294 9.98 -7.64 -21.22
CA GLY A 294 10.61 -6.69 -20.29
C GLY A 294 9.82 -6.39 -19.02
N ALA A 295 8.63 -6.97 -18.85
CA ALA A 295 7.91 -6.89 -17.58
C ALA A 295 8.70 -7.60 -16.47
N THR A 296 8.84 -6.94 -15.32
CA THR A 296 9.38 -7.53 -14.10
C THR A 296 8.31 -7.46 -13.04
N ILE A 297 7.89 -8.61 -12.55
CA ILE A 297 6.81 -8.71 -11.56
C ILE A 297 7.40 -8.57 -10.15
N THR A 298 6.72 -7.82 -9.31
CA THR A 298 7.06 -7.57 -7.89
C THR A 298 6.05 -8.15 -6.92
N ALA A 299 4.82 -8.39 -7.36
CA ALA A 299 3.78 -9.02 -6.56
C ALA A 299 2.79 -9.78 -7.44
N ILE A 300 2.19 -10.84 -6.89
CA ILE A 300 1.17 -11.66 -7.54
C ILE A 300 0.01 -11.85 -6.56
N THR A 301 -1.21 -11.99 -7.06
CA THR A 301 -2.36 -12.43 -6.29
C THR A 301 -3.30 -13.27 -7.14
N ALA A 302 -3.86 -14.28 -6.51
CA ALA A 302 -4.97 -15.08 -6.96
C ALA A 302 -5.70 -15.51 -5.68
N HIS A 303 -6.88 -15.06 -5.49
CA HIS A 303 -7.73 -15.48 -4.37
C HIS A 303 -8.82 -16.39 -4.94
N ASP A 304 -9.79 -16.80 -4.22
CA ASP A 304 -10.85 -17.78 -4.53
C ASP A 304 -11.45 -17.73 -5.96
N GLY A 305 -11.18 -16.65 -6.73
CA GLY A 305 -11.63 -16.47 -8.11
C GLY A 305 -10.81 -17.23 -9.16
N ASP A 306 -11.33 -17.23 -10.39
CA ASP A 306 -10.69 -17.80 -11.58
C ASP A 306 -9.91 -16.74 -12.38
N HIS A 307 -9.35 -15.71 -11.73
CA HIS A 307 -8.51 -14.71 -12.35
C HIS A 307 -7.26 -14.42 -11.51
N SER A 308 -6.26 -13.88 -12.16
CA SER A 308 -4.94 -13.64 -11.59
C SER A 308 -4.49 -12.21 -11.85
N LEU A 309 -3.76 -11.62 -10.91
CA LEU A 309 -3.15 -10.30 -11.05
C LEU A 309 -1.65 -10.35 -10.78
N ALA A 310 -0.91 -9.48 -11.45
CA ALA A 310 0.50 -9.25 -11.17
C ALA A 310 0.81 -7.74 -11.18
N LEU A 311 1.55 -7.28 -10.17
CA LEU A 311 2.07 -5.92 -10.09
C LEU A 311 3.46 -5.88 -10.70
N THR A 312 3.68 -4.97 -11.63
CA THR A 312 4.99 -4.76 -12.23
C THR A 312 5.86 -3.81 -11.40
N SER A 313 7.16 -3.84 -11.61
CA SER A 313 8.12 -2.89 -10.99
C SER A 313 7.89 -1.43 -11.39
N THR A 314 7.10 -1.17 -12.43
CA THR A 314 6.72 0.16 -12.88
C THR A 314 5.43 0.68 -12.24
N GLY A 315 4.76 -0.16 -11.41
CA GLY A 315 3.51 0.21 -10.75
C GLY A 315 2.27 0.05 -11.63
N THR A 316 2.36 -0.70 -12.75
CA THR A 316 1.22 -1.12 -13.57
C THR A 316 0.73 -2.51 -13.13
N ILE A 317 -0.51 -2.84 -13.44
CA ILE A 317 -1.12 -4.14 -13.14
C ILE A 317 -1.35 -4.89 -14.43
N LEU A 318 -0.95 -6.15 -14.43
CA LEU A 318 -1.34 -7.14 -15.44
C LEU A 318 -2.42 -8.03 -14.84
N ALA A 319 -3.45 -8.35 -15.65
CA ALA A 319 -4.57 -9.21 -15.24
C ALA A 319 -4.87 -10.25 -16.32
N TRP A 320 -5.29 -11.46 -15.93
CA TRP A 320 -5.67 -12.53 -16.85
C TRP A 320 -6.62 -13.54 -16.18
N GLY A 321 -7.22 -14.41 -16.98
CA GLY A 321 -8.23 -15.36 -16.53
C GLY A 321 -9.66 -14.90 -16.81
N ARG A 322 -10.57 -15.26 -15.93
CA ARG A 322 -12.00 -14.98 -16.02
C ARG A 322 -12.27 -13.48 -15.98
N ASN A 323 -13.20 -13.02 -16.85
CA ASN A 323 -13.57 -11.60 -16.97
C ASN A 323 -15.08 -11.36 -17.17
N SER A 324 -15.92 -12.34 -16.88
CA SER A 324 -17.37 -12.23 -17.14
C SER A 324 -18.05 -11.09 -16.36
N GLN A 325 -17.43 -10.57 -15.28
CA GLN A 325 -17.91 -9.45 -14.49
C GLN A 325 -17.05 -8.19 -14.68
N GLY A 326 -16.04 -8.21 -15.58
CA GLY A 326 -15.10 -7.11 -15.78
C GLY A 326 -13.97 -7.07 -14.75
N GLN A 327 -13.70 -8.18 -14.08
CA GLN A 327 -12.70 -8.27 -12.99
C GLN A 327 -11.27 -8.04 -13.45
N LEU A 328 -10.96 -8.12 -14.74
CA LEU A 328 -9.63 -7.81 -15.28
C LEU A 328 -9.39 -6.30 -15.47
N GLY A 329 -10.43 -5.48 -15.45
CA GLY A 329 -10.29 -4.02 -15.56
C GLY A 329 -9.71 -3.54 -16.90
N ASP A 330 -9.79 -4.35 -17.97
CA ASP A 330 -9.28 -4.05 -19.33
C ASP A 330 -10.33 -3.37 -20.23
N GLY A 331 -11.42 -2.86 -19.67
CA GLY A 331 -12.53 -2.25 -20.38
C GLY A 331 -13.45 -3.25 -21.10
N THR A 332 -13.25 -4.56 -20.90
CA THR A 332 -14.06 -5.63 -21.53
C THR A 332 -14.67 -6.58 -20.49
N ASN A 333 -15.49 -7.51 -20.96
CA ASN A 333 -15.98 -8.67 -20.18
C ASN A 333 -15.57 -10.00 -20.84
N THR A 334 -14.41 -10.01 -21.50
CA THR A 334 -13.90 -11.18 -22.21
C THR A 334 -12.75 -11.79 -21.43
N ASP A 335 -12.81 -13.09 -21.17
CA ASP A 335 -11.74 -13.85 -20.53
C ASP A 335 -10.42 -13.72 -21.31
N ARG A 336 -9.30 -13.73 -20.62
CA ARG A 336 -7.97 -13.57 -21.20
C ARG A 336 -7.07 -14.75 -20.84
N SER A 337 -6.57 -15.44 -21.85
CA SER A 337 -5.58 -16.51 -21.67
C SER A 337 -4.13 -15.99 -21.62
N THR A 338 -3.91 -14.69 -21.80
CA THR A 338 -2.62 -14.01 -21.65
C THR A 338 -2.81 -12.75 -20.83
N PRO A 339 -1.80 -12.31 -20.07
CA PRO A 339 -1.86 -11.07 -19.32
C PRO A 339 -2.18 -9.83 -20.18
N VAL A 340 -3.08 -8.99 -19.68
CA VAL A 340 -3.44 -7.69 -20.27
C VAL A 340 -3.24 -6.58 -19.24
N ASP A 341 -2.98 -5.36 -19.70
CA ASP A 341 -2.90 -4.20 -18.82
C ASP A 341 -4.27 -3.87 -18.23
N VAL A 342 -4.31 -3.56 -16.94
CA VAL A 342 -5.49 -2.93 -16.30
C VAL A 342 -5.54 -1.46 -16.71
N ASP A 343 -6.71 -0.98 -17.15
CA ASP A 343 -6.92 0.40 -17.61
C ASP A 343 -7.02 1.36 -16.41
N LEU A 344 -5.87 1.70 -15.85
CA LEU A 344 -5.76 2.60 -14.70
C LEU A 344 -5.79 4.08 -15.15
N PRO A 345 -6.32 5.00 -14.31
CA PRO A 345 -6.20 6.43 -14.56
C PRO A 345 -4.74 6.87 -14.77
N ALA A 346 -4.51 7.79 -15.68
CA ALA A 346 -3.17 8.29 -15.99
C ALA A 346 -2.45 8.82 -14.74
N GLY A 347 -1.18 8.48 -14.59
CA GLY A 347 -0.36 8.88 -13.43
C GLY A 347 -0.57 8.04 -12.15
N THR A 348 -1.44 7.04 -12.20
CA THR A 348 -1.62 6.11 -11.08
C THR A 348 -0.36 5.28 -10.87
N THR A 349 0.12 5.23 -9.63
CA THR A 349 1.19 4.31 -9.19
C THR A 349 0.60 3.36 -8.17
N VAL A 350 0.55 2.07 -8.51
CA VAL A 350 0.03 1.03 -7.62
C VAL A 350 1.14 0.55 -6.69
N THR A 351 0.80 0.38 -5.42
CA THR A 351 1.72 -0.08 -4.37
C THR A 351 1.39 -1.47 -3.85
N ALA A 352 0.14 -1.91 -3.98
CA ALA A 352 -0.29 -3.27 -3.66
C ALA A 352 -1.51 -3.66 -4.49
N ILE A 353 -1.71 -4.96 -4.67
CA ILE A 353 -2.83 -5.55 -5.38
C ILE A 353 -3.44 -6.65 -4.53
N ASP A 354 -4.73 -6.86 -4.68
CA ASP A 354 -5.46 -8.01 -4.14
C ASP A 354 -6.67 -8.31 -5.02
N ASN A 355 -7.25 -9.49 -4.88
CA ASN A 355 -8.46 -9.87 -5.60
C ASN A 355 -9.37 -10.73 -4.73
N GLY A 356 -10.67 -10.66 -5.00
CA GLY A 356 -11.69 -11.56 -4.49
C GLY A 356 -12.15 -12.50 -5.59
N ASP A 357 -13.32 -13.13 -5.39
CA ASP A 357 -13.90 -14.07 -6.35
C ASP A 357 -14.19 -13.42 -7.73
N ASP A 358 -14.91 -12.30 -7.73
CA ASP A 358 -15.37 -11.62 -8.94
C ASP A 358 -14.93 -10.14 -9.04
N HIS A 359 -13.93 -9.70 -8.29
CA HIS A 359 -13.42 -8.33 -8.34
C HIS A 359 -11.92 -8.25 -8.04
N SER A 360 -11.31 -7.13 -8.41
CA SER A 360 -9.90 -6.84 -8.17
C SER A 360 -9.73 -5.52 -7.44
N MET A 361 -8.65 -5.37 -6.69
CA MET A 361 -8.33 -4.21 -5.88
C MET A 361 -6.90 -3.76 -6.09
N ALA A 362 -6.69 -2.46 -6.01
CA ALA A 362 -5.35 -1.87 -6.03
C ALA A 362 -5.23 -0.78 -4.97
N LEU A 363 -4.16 -0.82 -4.22
CA LEU A 363 -3.76 0.30 -3.36
C LEU A 363 -2.90 1.25 -4.19
N VAL A 364 -3.31 2.51 -4.24
CA VAL A 364 -2.64 3.54 -5.03
C VAL A 364 -1.81 4.43 -4.11
N ALA A 365 -0.60 4.75 -4.54
CA ALA A 365 0.22 5.74 -3.85
C ALA A 365 -0.51 7.09 -3.81
N PRO A 366 -0.45 7.82 -2.68
CA PRO A 366 -1.07 9.14 -2.60
C PRO A 366 -0.42 10.08 -3.63
N PRO A 367 -1.18 11.07 -4.14
CA PRO A 367 -0.62 12.10 -5.00
C PRO A 367 0.55 12.81 -4.32
N THR A 368 1.59 13.12 -5.10
CA THR A 368 2.74 13.89 -4.62
C THR A 368 3.01 15.06 -5.55
N SER A 369 3.46 16.18 -4.99
CA SER A 369 3.97 17.29 -5.77
C SER A 369 5.34 17.75 -5.26
N THR A 370 6.13 18.32 -6.15
CA THR A 370 7.43 18.91 -5.81
C THR A 370 7.50 20.31 -6.38
N THR A 371 7.86 21.28 -5.54
CA THR A 371 8.14 22.65 -5.95
C THR A 371 9.63 22.90 -5.91
N THR A 372 10.19 23.38 -7.01
CA THR A 372 11.59 23.85 -7.10
C THR A 372 11.61 25.36 -7.29
N LEU A 373 12.65 26.04 -6.79
CA LEU A 373 12.86 27.46 -6.97
C LEU A 373 14.23 27.68 -7.62
N GLN A 374 14.29 28.56 -8.62
CA GLN A 374 15.52 29.07 -9.22
C GLN A 374 15.57 30.58 -9.08
N VAL A 375 16.76 31.12 -8.89
CA VAL A 375 17.03 32.54 -8.70
C VAL A 375 18.09 32.99 -9.71
N ALA A 376 17.79 34.04 -10.46
CA ALA A 376 18.72 34.59 -11.43
C ALA A 376 18.74 36.15 -11.35
N PRO A 377 19.96 36.76 -11.33
CA PRO A 377 21.27 36.14 -11.27
C PRO A 377 21.57 35.49 -9.92
N ALA A 378 22.52 34.56 -9.87
CA ALA A 378 22.90 33.86 -8.61
C ALA A 378 23.64 34.79 -7.59
N THR A 379 24.29 35.84 -8.07
CA THR A 379 25.03 36.86 -7.27
C THR A 379 24.55 38.24 -7.63
N PRO A 380 23.36 38.65 -7.20
CA PRO A 380 22.80 39.95 -7.54
C PRO A 380 23.46 41.08 -6.75
N THR A 381 23.45 42.27 -7.34
CA THR A 381 23.88 43.51 -6.69
C THR A 381 22.67 44.35 -6.30
N ALA A 382 22.90 45.38 -5.43
CA ALA A 382 21.84 46.26 -5.04
C ALA A 382 21.16 46.94 -6.24
N ASN A 383 19.84 47.07 -6.19
CA ASN A 383 18.97 47.63 -7.23
C ASN A 383 18.95 46.83 -8.55
N GLN A 384 19.53 45.63 -8.58
CA GLN A 384 19.42 44.69 -9.71
C GLN A 384 18.12 43.90 -9.59
N ASP A 385 17.44 43.72 -10.73
CA ASP A 385 16.28 42.81 -10.84
C ASP A 385 16.71 41.36 -10.62
N ILE A 386 15.97 40.66 -9.79
CA ILE A 386 16.12 39.25 -9.51
C ILE A 386 14.88 38.56 -10.03
N THR A 387 15.07 37.56 -10.88
CA THR A 387 14.01 36.72 -11.39
C THR A 387 13.93 35.44 -10.55
N LEU A 388 12.77 35.23 -9.93
CA LEU A 388 12.41 34.02 -9.21
C LEU A 388 11.56 33.15 -10.15
N THR A 389 12.01 31.93 -10.43
CA THR A 389 11.25 30.96 -11.24
C THR A 389 10.97 29.73 -10.40
N ALA A 390 9.71 29.51 -10.09
CA ALA A 390 9.25 28.28 -9.44
C ALA A 390 8.70 27.31 -10.49
N THR A 391 9.04 26.03 -10.34
CA THR A 391 8.50 24.94 -11.16
C THR A 391 7.87 23.92 -10.25
N VAL A 392 6.63 23.53 -10.54
CA VAL A 392 5.87 22.48 -9.84
C VAL A 392 5.76 21.27 -10.76
N THR A 393 6.04 20.11 -10.22
CA THR A 393 5.76 18.81 -10.86
C THR A 393 4.80 18.02 -9.97
N CYS A 394 3.93 17.23 -10.58
CA CYS A 394 2.97 16.36 -9.89
C CYS A 394 2.95 15.01 -10.58
N ASN A 395 2.74 13.94 -9.82
CA ASN A 395 2.76 12.57 -10.37
C ASN A 395 1.41 12.12 -10.95
N VAL A 396 0.30 12.84 -10.68
CA VAL A 396 -1.04 12.42 -11.12
C VAL A 396 -1.63 13.31 -12.21
N ASP A 397 -1.47 14.65 -12.12
CA ASP A 397 -2.07 15.61 -13.05
C ASP A 397 -1.10 16.75 -13.35
N ALA A 398 -1.37 17.51 -14.41
CA ALA A 398 -0.70 18.79 -14.62
C ALA A 398 -1.06 19.73 -13.45
N PRO A 399 -0.05 20.31 -12.74
CA PRO A 399 -0.32 21.14 -11.59
C PRO A 399 -1.05 22.43 -11.98
N THR A 400 -2.13 22.75 -11.25
CA THR A 400 -2.86 24.01 -11.37
C THR A 400 -2.94 24.70 -10.01
N GLY A 401 -2.96 26.04 -10.01
CA GLY A 401 -3.00 26.81 -8.77
C GLY A 401 -2.07 27.99 -8.80
N THR A 402 -1.48 28.34 -7.65
CA THR A 402 -0.65 29.53 -7.49
C THR A 402 0.65 29.22 -6.75
N ILE A 403 1.69 30.02 -7.06
CA ILE A 403 2.93 30.06 -6.30
C ILE A 403 2.97 31.35 -5.47
N THR A 404 3.26 31.22 -4.19
CA THR A 404 3.54 32.34 -3.29
C THR A 404 5.03 32.39 -3.03
N PHE A 405 5.69 33.47 -3.45
CA PHE A 405 7.10 33.73 -3.18
C PHE A 405 7.29 34.50 -1.87
N HIS A 406 8.27 34.10 -1.08
CA HIS A 406 8.64 34.76 0.19
C HIS A 406 10.13 35.04 0.23
N THR A 407 10.49 36.14 0.93
CA THR A 407 11.86 36.39 1.40
C THR A 407 11.87 36.42 2.93
N ASN A 408 12.66 35.55 3.55
CA ASN A 408 12.57 35.24 4.97
C ASN A 408 11.12 34.87 5.35
N THR A 409 10.41 35.73 6.09
CA THR A 409 8.98 35.53 6.42
C THR A 409 8.05 36.50 5.68
N THR A 410 8.61 37.37 4.81
CA THR A 410 7.85 38.41 4.11
C THR A 410 7.32 37.91 2.78
N HIS A 411 6.04 38.10 2.55
CA HIS A 411 5.39 37.83 1.29
C HIS A 411 5.90 38.76 0.18
N LEU A 412 6.34 38.25 -0.95
CA LEU A 412 6.75 38.99 -2.12
C LEU A 412 5.64 39.11 -3.15
N ALA A 413 5.12 37.94 -3.60
CA ALA A 413 4.08 37.87 -4.61
C ALA A 413 3.35 36.53 -4.59
N THR A 414 2.13 36.52 -5.09
CA THR A 414 1.40 35.31 -5.44
C THR A 414 1.11 35.32 -6.93
N VAL A 415 1.59 34.32 -7.66
CA VAL A 415 1.54 34.22 -9.12
C VAL A 415 0.85 32.94 -9.56
N PRO A 416 -0.11 32.97 -10.48
CA PRO A 416 -0.71 31.76 -11.01
C PRO A 416 0.30 30.95 -11.81
N LEU A 417 0.17 29.61 -11.75
CA LEU A 417 0.94 28.70 -12.59
C LEU A 417 0.55 28.83 -14.06
N THR A 418 1.53 28.74 -14.92
CA THR A 418 1.31 28.52 -16.36
C THR A 418 0.87 27.07 -16.62
N THR A 419 0.44 26.78 -17.82
CA THR A 419 0.07 25.42 -18.26
C THR A 419 1.25 24.43 -18.23
N THR A 420 2.49 24.95 -18.14
CA THR A 420 3.72 24.15 -18.01
C THR A 420 4.15 23.95 -16.55
N GLY A 421 3.30 24.33 -15.57
CA GLY A 421 3.61 24.19 -14.15
C GLY A 421 4.65 25.18 -13.62
N THR A 422 4.85 26.33 -14.30
CA THR A 422 5.83 27.33 -13.89
C THR A 422 5.18 28.63 -13.44
N ALA A 423 5.82 29.37 -12.52
CA ALA A 423 5.48 30.73 -12.14
C ALA A 423 6.76 31.57 -12.01
N THR A 424 6.73 32.80 -12.52
CA THR A 424 7.89 33.70 -12.49
C THR A 424 7.51 35.01 -11.84
N HIS A 425 8.39 35.51 -10.98
CA HIS A 425 8.28 36.82 -10.34
C HIS A 425 9.60 37.56 -10.42
N VAL A 426 9.55 38.85 -10.80
CA VAL A 426 10.71 39.73 -10.84
C VAL A 426 10.60 40.70 -9.68
N THR A 427 11.68 40.84 -8.91
CA THR A 427 11.75 41.72 -7.73
C THR A 427 13.14 42.25 -7.51
N THR A 428 13.29 43.29 -6.69
CA THR A 428 14.56 43.76 -6.16
C THR A 428 14.61 43.54 -4.67
N LEU A 429 15.79 43.23 -4.11
CA LEU A 429 15.99 43.02 -2.69
C LEU A 429 17.04 44.00 -2.16
N LEU A 430 16.95 44.33 -0.87
CA LEU A 430 17.93 45.18 -0.21
C LEU A 430 19.27 44.48 0.00
N VAL A 431 20.35 45.22 0.14
CA VAL A 431 21.67 44.66 0.50
C VAL A 431 21.56 43.80 1.76
N GLY A 432 22.12 42.60 1.70
CA GLY A 432 22.09 41.64 2.79
C GLY A 432 21.81 40.22 2.32
N THR A 433 21.69 39.30 3.29
CA THR A 433 21.37 37.89 3.01
C THR A 433 19.88 37.66 3.17
N HIS A 434 19.29 37.03 2.16
CA HIS A 434 17.87 36.70 2.08
C HIS A 434 17.70 35.20 1.90
N THR A 435 16.69 34.64 2.58
CA THR A 435 16.24 33.26 2.36
C THR A 435 14.95 33.30 1.53
N LEU A 436 15.01 32.75 0.32
CA LEU A 436 13.90 32.75 -0.62
C LEU A 436 13.22 31.39 -0.63
N THR A 437 11.90 31.36 -0.64
CA THR A 437 11.07 30.15 -0.75
C THR A 437 9.90 30.38 -1.70
N ALA A 438 9.43 29.31 -2.32
CA ALA A 438 8.23 29.27 -3.15
C ALA A 438 7.28 28.20 -2.62
N GLY A 439 6.08 28.61 -2.23
CA GLY A 439 5.01 27.72 -1.76
C GLY A 439 3.95 27.54 -2.83
N TYR A 440 3.66 26.31 -3.20
CA TYR A 440 2.60 25.95 -4.12
C TYR A 440 1.28 25.71 -3.38
N THR A 441 0.23 26.38 -3.82
CA THR A 441 -1.15 26.15 -3.39
C THR A 441 -1.94 25.62 -4.57
N SER A 442 -2.42 24.40 -4.44
CA SER A 442 -3.10 23.65 -5.48
C SER A 442 -4.57 24.05 -5.62
N THR A 443 -5.12 23.89 -6.84
CA THR A 443 -6.56 23.94 -7.14
C THR A 443 -7.09 22.66 -7.78
N ASN A 444 -6.28 21.59 -7.85
CA ASN A 444 -6.67 20.28 -8.37
C ASN A 444 -6.21 19.15 -7.41
N THR A 445 -6.07 17.91 -7.92
CA THR A 445 -5.65 16.72 -7.15
C THR A 445 -4.20 16.74 -6.68
N CYS A 446 -3.33 17.58 -7.26
CA CYS A 446 -1.94 17.73 -6.81
C CYS A 446 -1.88 18.33 -5.40
N PRO A 447 -1.19 17.73 -4.43
CA PRO A 447 -1.07 18.31 -3.09
C PRO A 447 -0.24 19.59 -3.08
N ASN A 448 -0.41 20.41 -2.04
CA ASN A 448 0.44 21.58 -1.79
C ASN A 448 1.88 21.15 -1.55
N SER A 449 2.83 21.96 -1.97
CA SER A 449 4.26 21.72 -1.73
C SER A 449 5.05 23.02 -1.58
N GLN A 450 6.28 22.94 -1.04
CA GLN A 450 7.14 24.07 -0.85
C GLN A 450 8.56 23.74 -1.33
N SER A 451 9.23 24.74 -1.94
CA SER A 451 10.62 24.60 -2.36
C SER A 451 11.55 24.50 -1.15
N THR A 452 12.72 23.90 -1.34
CA THR A 452 13.84 24.08 -0.43
C THR A 452 14.21 25.56 -0.38
N PRO A 453 14.53 26.11 0.81
CA PRO A 453 14.98 27.50 0.94
C PRO A 453 16.28 27.75 0.18
N ILE A 454 16.36 28.87 -0.54
CA ILE A 454 17.57 29.31 -1.22
C ILE A 454 18.11 30.58 -0.56
N GLY A 455 19.35 30.51 -0.09
CA GLY A 455 20.08 31.68 0.42
C GLY A 455 20.65 32.53 -0.71
N VAL A 456 20.33 33.81 -0.76
CA VAL A 456 20.85 34.75 -1.76
C VAL A 456 21.46 35.96 -1.01
N THR A 457 22.68 36.34 -1.36
CA THR A 457 23.33 37.53 -0.82
C THR A 457 23.32 38.65 -1.86
N ILE A 458 22.70 39.78 -1.51
CA ILE A 458 22.69 40.96 -2.33
C ILE A 458 23.92 41.79 -1.95
N ASN A 459 24.82 41.94 -2.89
CA ASN A 459 26.05 42.71 -2.68
C ASN A 459 25.80 44.21 -2.85
N PRO A 460 26.55 45.10 -2.17
CA PRO A 460 26.52 46.52 -2.47
C PRO A 460 26.95 46.77 -3.93
N PRO A 461 26.54 47.86 -4.56
CA PRO A 461 27.05 48.23 -5.86
C PRO A 461 28.59 48.33 -5.81
N PRO A 462 29.31 47.98 -6.87
CA PRO A 462 30.76 48.18 -6.92
C PRO A 462 31.05 49.68 -6.67
N ASP A 463 32.03 49.95 -5.82
CA ASP A 463 32.48 51.33 -5.58
C ASP A 463 32.81 51.96 -6.93
N GLU A 464 32.23 53.13 -7.21
CA GLU A 464 32.68 53.89 -8.40
C GLU A 464 34.17 54.17 -8.20
N PRO A 465 35.01 53.94 -9.22
CA PRO A 465 36.43 54.28 -9.10
C PRO A 465 36.54 55.75 -8.82
N ASP A 466 37.17 56.08 -7.69
CA ASP A 466 37.50 57.49 -7.35
C ASP A 466 38.12 58.16 -8.55
N LEU A 467 37.44 59.14 -9.11
CA LEU A 467 38.00 59.97 -10.15
C LEU A 467 39.27 60.59 -9.59
N PRO A 468 40.43 60.47 -10.26
CA PRO A 468 41.66 61.09 -9.77
C PRO A 468 41.45 62.58 -9.65
N ILE A 469 41.55 63.10 -8.42
CA ILE A 469 41.52 64.52 -8.13
C ILE A 469 42.80 65.08 -8.72
N THR A 470 42.77 65.63 -9.91
CA THR A 470 43.81 66.48 -10.47
C THR A 470 43.65 67.83 -9.82
N GLY A 471 44.12 67.99 -8.57
CA GLY A 471 44.22 69.21 -7.87
C GLY A 471 45.65 69.76 -7.94
N SER A 472 45.85 70.81 -8.70
CA SER A 472 47.06 71.57 -8.76
C SER A 472 47.51 72.11 -7.38
N ASN A 473 48.79 71.94 -7.10
CA ASN A 473 49.50 72.58 -5.99
C ASN A 473 49.14 74.08 -5.76
N MET A 474 48.73 74.39 -4.61
CA MET A 474 48.99 75.75 -4.00
C MET A 474 49.43 75.59 -2.56
N THR A 475 50.71 75.77 -2.37
CA THR A 475 51.31 76.13 -1.05
C THR A 475 50.85 77.49 -0.64
N ALA A 476 50.35 77.65 0.58
CA ALA A 476 50.77 78.62 1.56
C ALA A 476 49.76 78.86 2.69
N GLY A 477 50.21 78.81 3.92
CA GLY A 477 49.83 79.75 4.95
C GLY A 477 48.98 79.26 6.10
N ILE A 478 49.66 78.78 7.13
CA ILE A 478 49.48 79.01 8.56
C ILE A 478 48.12 79.57 9.02
N GLY A 479 47.47 78.92 9.91
CA GLY A 479 46.37 79.42 10.73
C GLY A 479 45.69 78.36 11.59
N ALA A 480 46.24 78.21 12.79
CA ALA A 480 45.61 77.45 13.86
C ALA A 480 44.30 78.09 14.31
N ALA A 481 43.25 77.27 14.35
CA ALA A 481 42.17 77.45 15.33
C ALA A 481 41.48 76.12 15.58
N ALA A 482 41.65 75.72 16.79
CA ALA A 482 41.04 74.61 17.41
C ALA A 482 39.55 74.83 17.75
N LEU A 483 38.94 73.81 18.19
CA LEU A 483 37.71 73.64 18.98
C LEU A 483 36.42 73.32 18.22
N SER A 484 36.05 72.08 18.32
CA SER A 484 35.07 71.57 19.30
C SER A 484 33.65 72.09 19.16
N ILE A 485 32.76 71.10 19.01
CA ILE A 485 31.49 70.98 19.74
C ILE A 485 30.76 69.87 18.95
N LEU A 486 30.79 68.63 19.33
CA LEU A 486 30.20 67.91 20.46
C LEU A 486 28.69 68.16 20.63
N ALA A 487 27.98 67.13 20.41
CA ALA A 487 26.82 66.67 21.15
C ALA A 487 25.61 67.63 21.31
N GLY A 488 24.53 67.10 20.81
CA GLY A 488 23.21 67.49 21.27
C GLY A 488 22.21 66.46 20.70
N VAL A 489 22.08 65.38 21.16
CA VAL A 489 21.70 64.74 22.42
C VAL A 489 20.43 65.36 23.01
N ILE A 490 19.43 64.48 22.97
CA ILE A 490 18.66 64.11 24.14
C ILE A 490 17.41 64.91 24.47
N LEU A 491 16.38 64.12 24.60
CA LEU A 491 15.37 64.19 25.64
C LEU A 491 14.45 65.39 25.69
N ILE A 492 13.24 65.10 25.68
CA ILE A 492 12.20 65.52 26.62
C ILE A 492 10.89 64.91 26.17
N ASN A 493 10.11 64.25 26.88
CA ASN A 493 10.03 63.86 28.25
C ASN A 493 8.75 63.07 28.41
N ALA A 494 8.85 62.06 29.18
CA ALA A 494 7.71 61.38 29.77
C ALA A 494 6.91 62.33 30.66
N ALA A 495 5.68 61.96 30.81
CA ALA A 495 4.84 62.11 31.99
C ALA A 495 3.55 62.90 31.82
N ARG A 496 2.47 62.19 31.97
CA ARG A 496 1.53 62.18 33.11
C ARG A 496 0.22 61.53 32.72
N ARG A 497 -0.02 60.32 33.23
CA ARG A 497 -0.91 60.06 34.39
C ARG A 497 -2.34 60.61 34.21
N ARG A 498 -3.36 59.77 34.13
CA ARG A 498 -4.09 59.12 35.23
C ARG A 498 -5.32 58.39 34.73
N ARG A 499 -5.54 57.25 35.32
CA ARG A 499 -6.76 56.47 35.42
C ARG A 499 -7.87 57.17 36.22
N PRO A 500 -9.00 56.49 36.43
CA PRO A 500 -10.14 55.91 35.69
C PRO A 500 -11.46 56.54 36.21
N PRO A 501 -12.66 55.93 36.38
CA PRO A 501 -13.25 54.69 36.01
C PRO A 501 -14.73 54.84 35.47
N HIS A 502 -15.35 53.80 35.05
CA HIS A 502 -16.63 53.26 35.48
C HIS A 502 -17.34 52.50 34.34
N GLN A 503 -17.59 51.24 34.61
CA GLN A 503 -18.72 50.48 34.09
C GLN A 503 -20.06 51.09 34.58
N PRO A 504 -21.28 50.63 34.21
CA PRO A 504 -21.68 49.39 33.60
C PRO A 504 -22.79 49.54 32.50
N GLU A 505 -23.00 48.59 31.68
CA GLU A 505 -24.12 47.66 31.66
C GLU A 505 -23.82 46.54 30.67
#